data_f0f88a3efc86b8e59ed76f2ae83b54b2
#
_entry.id   f0f88a3efc86b8e59ed76f2ae83b54b2
#
_cell.length_a   1.000
_cell.length_b   1.000
_cell.length_c   1.000
_cell.angle_alpha   90.00
_cell.angle_beta   90.00
_cell.angle_gamma   90.00
#
_symmetry.space_group_name_H-M   'P 1'
#
loop_
_entity.id
_entity.type
_entity.pdbx_description
1 polymer ?
#
loop_
_entity_poly.entity_id
_entity_poly.type
_entity_poly.pdbx_seq_one_letter_code
_entity_poly.pdbx_strand_id
1 'polypeptide(L)'
;MARFDIFRNEGEAGYLLDVQSDLLSGLNTRVVVPLLPRSSAPSPAQRLNPVFSIEGQELVLATQYMAAVPESELRSGVGSVAEKQDEISAALDMLFLGF
;
A
#
# COMPACT_ATOMS: atom_id res chain seq x y z
N MET A 1 -9.50 -10.93 3.34
CA MET A 1 -8.60 -9.77 3.34
C MET A 1 -7.28 -10.18 3.94
N ALA A 2 -6.20 -10.04 3.19
CA ALA A 2 -4.90 -10.52 3.61
C ALA A 2 -3.84 -9.44 3.38
N ARG A 3 -2.72 -9.52 4.11
CA ARG A 3 -1.60 -8.62 3.92
C ARG A 3 -1.15 -8.68 2.46
N PHE A 4 -0.84 -7.52 1.89
CA PHE A 4 -0.45 -7.29 0.49
C PHE A 4 -1.60 -7.37 -0.51
N ASP A 5 -2.84 -7.53 -0.07
CA ASP A 5 -3.98 -7.34 -0.96
C ASP A 5 -4.12 -5.86 -1.31
N ILE A 6 -4.57 -5.60 -2.54
CA ILE A 6 -4.79 -4.22 -3.01
C ILE A 6 -6.27 -4.02 -3.31
N PHE A 7 -6.72 -2.81 -3.02
CA PHE A 7 -8.11 -2.40 -3.15
C PHE A 7 -8.17 -1.08 -3.93
N ARG A 8 -9.24 -0.86 -4.68
CA ARG A 8 -9.40 0.43 -5.35
C ARG A 8 -9.55 1.53 -4.31
N ASN A 9 -8.91 2.67 -4.57
CA ASN A 9 -9.03 3.85 -3.73
C ASN A 9 -10.24 4.64 -4.23
N GLU A 10 -11.41 4.35 -3.68
CA GLU A 10 -12.66 4.92 -4.18
C GLU A 10 -12.65 6.44 -4.11
N GLY A 11 -13.07 7.07 -5.20
CA GLY A 11 -13.10 8.52 -5.31
C GLY A 11 -11.76 9.14 -5.67
N GLU A 12 -10.69 8.34 -5.76
CA GLU A 12 -9.36 8.82 -6.10
C GLU A 12 -8.68 7.85 -7.04
N ALA A 13 -7.61 8.31 -7.70
CA ALA A 13 -6.81 7.44 -8.55
C ALA A 13 -5.94 6.52 -7.70
N GLY A 14 -5.63 5.34 -8.25
CA GLY A 14 -4.73 4.40 -7.61
C GLY A 14 -5.42 3.39 -6.72
N TYR A 15 -4.66 2.84 -5.78
CA TYR A 15 -5.12 1.74 -4.94
C TYR A 15 -4.67 1.95 -3.50
N LEU A 16 -5.24 1.16 -2.60
CA LEU A 16 -4.79 1.03 -1.21
C LEU A 16 -4.18 -0.34 -1.03
N LEU A 17 -2.99 -0.39 -0.47
CA LEU A 17 -2.27 -1.64 -0.18
C LEU A 17 -2.40 -1.96 1.29
N ASP A 18 -2.93 -3.14 1.62
CA ASP A 18 -3.01 -3.62 3.00
C ASP A 18 -1.62 -4.09 3.45
N VAL A 19 -1.09 -3.48 4.49
CA VAL A 19 0.23 -3.83 5.02
C VAL A 19 0.16 -4.37 6.45
N GLN A 20 -1.04 -4.49 7.01
CA GLN A 20 -1.22 -4.97 8.37
C GLN A 20 -0.96 -6.47 8.46
N SER A 21 -0.30 -6.89 9.55
CA SER A 21 -0.06 -8.30 9.80
C SER A 21 -1.37 -9.09 9.84
N ASP A 22 -1.37 -10.28 9.23
CA ASP A 22 -2.52 -11.19 9.27
C ASP A 22 -2.83 -11.68 10.67
N LEU A 23 -1.87 -11.58 11.60
CA LEU A 23 -2.10 -11.91 13.00
C LEU A 23 -3.10 -10.97 13.66
N LEU A 24 -3.34 -9.80 13.06
CA LEU A 24 -4.26 -8.78 13.59
C LEU A 24 -5.56 -8.74 12.79
N SER A 25 -5.90 -9.82 12.11
CA SER A 25 -7.09 -9.86 11.23
C SER A 25 -8.41 -9.69 11.99
N GLY A 26 -8.40 -9.87 13.31
CA GLY A 26 -9.59 -9.67 14.14
C GLY A 26 -9.91 -8.21 14.45
N LEU A 27 -9.02 -7.28 14.11
CA LEU A 27 -9.29 -5.86 14.32
C LEU A 27 -10.23 -5.34 13.24
N ASN A 28 -11.01 -4.34 13.58
CA ASN A 28 -11.92 -3.70 12.60
C ASN A 28 -11.28 -2.58 11.80
N THR A 29 -9.98 -2.41 11.95
CA THR A 29 -9.19 -1.44 11.18
C THR A 29 -8.06 -2.16 10.46
N ARG A 30 -7.63 -1.58 9.34
CA ARG A 30 -6.48 -2.08 8.58
C ARG A 30 -5.54 -0.91 8.32
N VAL A 31 -4.24 -1.15 8.47
CA VAL A 31 -3.23 -0.18 8.08
C VAL A 31 -2.96 -0.35 6.59
N VAL A 32 -3.12 0.73 5.84
CA VAL A 32 -2.94 0.72 4.39
C VAL A 32 -1.96 1.79 3.96
N VAL A 33 -1.36 1.58 2.78
CA VAL A 33 -0.47 2.54 2.13
C VAL A 33 -1.02 2.80 0.73
N PRO A 34 -1.21 4.07 0.32
CA PRO A 34 -1.69 4.35 -1.02
C PRO A 34 -0.65 3.99 -2.09
N LEU A 35 -1.15 3.46 -3.20
CA LEU A 35 -0.40 3.30 -4.45
C LEU A 35 -0.96 4.34 -5.41
N LEU A 36 -0.15 5.33 -5.74
CA LEU A 36 -0.62 6.52 -6.46
C LEU A 36 0.08 6.68 -7.80
N PRO A 37 -0.63 7.19 -8.83
CA PRO A 37 0.03 7.58 -10.07
C PRO A 37 1.11 8.63 -9.77
N ARG A 38 2.15 8.67 -10.61
CA ARG A 38 3.25 9.62 -10.41
C ARG A 38 2.79 11.07 -10.28
N SER A 39 1.72 11.43 -11.00
CA SER A 39 1.19 12.80 -10.96
C SER A 39 0.60 13.20 -9.62
N SER A 40 0.18 12.22 -8.81
CA SER A 40 -0.44 12.45 -7.51
C SER A 40 0.47 12.06 -6.35
N ALA A 41 1.60 11.42 -6.64
CA ALA A 41 2.49 10.88 -5.64
C ALA A 41 3.55 11.89 -5.23
N PRO A 42 4.13 11.74 -4.02
CA PRO A 42 5.34 12.49 -3.68
C PRO A 42 6.48 12.08 -4.62
N SER A 43 7.50 12.92 -4.74
CA SER A 43 8.69 12.55 -5.51
C SER A 43 9.30 11.29 -4.88
N PRO A 44 9.52 10.23 -5.67
CA PRO A 44 9.99 8.97 -5.10
C PRO A 44 11.35 9.12 -4.43
N ALA A 45 11.41 8.73 -3.16
CA ALA A 45 12.66 8.64 -2.41
C ALA A 45 13.13 7.20 -2.45
N GLN A 46 14.44 7.02 -2.56
CA GLN A 46 15.03 5.70 -2.68
C GLN A 46 14.63 4.82 -1.49
N ARG A 47 14.23 3.58 -1.79
CA ARG A 47 13.76 2.57 -0.85
C ARG A 47 12.42 2.89 -0.18
N LEU A 48 12.12 4.16 0.09
CA LEU A 48 10.87 4.54 0.74
C LEU A 48 9.68 4.43 -0.22
N ASN A 49 9.88 4.77 -1.48
CA ASN A 49 8.79 4.85 -2.45
C ASN A 49 9.06 3.99 -3.68
N PRO A 50 9.00 2.67 -3.55
CA PRO A 50 9.15 1.80 -4.73
C PRO A 50 8.03 2.04 -5.73
N VAL A 51 8.32 1.79 -7.00
CA VAL A 51 7.36 1.93 -8.09
C VAL A 51 6.97 0.53 -8.56
N PHE A 52 5.68 0.28 -8.65
CA PHE A 52 5.14 -1.00 -9.11
C PHE A 52 4.29 -0.80 -10.35
N SER A 53 4.29 -1.81 -11.23
CA SER A 53 3.38 -1.83 -12.38
C SER A 53 2.17 -2.69 -12.00
N ILE A 54 0.99 -2.09 -12.00
CA ILE A 54 -0.25 -2.77 -11.68
C ILE A 54 -1.27 -2.47 -12.78
N GLU A 55 -1.77 -3.51 -13.41
CA GLU A 55 -2.73 -3.38 -14.53
C GLU A 55 -2.20 -2.44 -15.63
N GLY A 56 -0.90 -2.53 -15.92
CA GLY A 56 -0.27 -1.72 -16.97
C GLY A 56 0.03 -0.29 -16.58
N GLN A 57 -0.22 0.10 -15.35
CA GLN A 57 0.00 1.45 -14.86
C GLN A 57 1.13 1.46 -13.83
N GLU A 58 2.05 2.41 -13.97
CA GLU A 58 3.10 2.60 -12.96
C GLU A 58 2.57 3.39 -11.78
N LEU A 59 2.71 2.83 -10.58
CA LEU A 59 2.22 3.44 -9.35
C LEU A 59 3.34 3.53 -8.33
N VAL A 60 3.34 4.62 -7.57
CA VAL A 60 4.31 4.87 -6.52
C VAL A 60 3.69 4.47 -5.18
N LEU A 61 4.41 3.64 -4.42
CA LEU A 61 3.99 3.31 -3.06
C LEU A 61 4.28 4.53 -2.17
N ALA A 62 3.22 5.23 -1.78
CA ALA A 62 3.35 6.44 -0.97
C ALA A 62 3.43 6.06 0.51
N THR A 63 4.53 5.44 0.91
CA THR A 63 4.72 4.84 2.22
C THR A 63 4.49 5.83 3.36
N GLN A 64 4.92 7.07 3.20
CA GLN A 64 4.74 8.12 4.20
C GLN A 64 3.29 8.58 4.36
N TYR A 65 2.39 8.16 3.47
CA TYR A 65 0.96 8.47 3.56
C TYR A 65 0.16 7.34 4.22
N MET A 66 0.86 6.41 4.86
CA MET A 66 0.24 5.31 5.60
C MET A 66 -0.86 5.81 6.53
N ALA A 67 -1.96 5.06 6.59
CA ALA A 67 -3.08 5.41 7.44
C ALA A 67 -3.84 4.17 7.88
N ALA A 68 -4.50 4.27 9.01
CA ALA A 68 -5.44 3.24 9.45
C ALA A 68 -6.83 3.60 8.91
N VAL A 69 -7.50 2.64 8.31
CA VAL A 69 -8.86 2.84 7.78
C VAL A 69 -9.78 1.77 8.35
N PRO A 70 -11.08 2.05 8.48
CA PRO A 70 -12.04 1.01 8.84
C PRO A 70 -12.03 -0.10 7.79
N GLU A 71 -12.05 -1.35 8.24
CA GLU A 71 -12.08 -2.50 7.34
C GLU A 71 -13.24 -2.41 6.35
N SER A 72 -14.37 -1.84 6.78
CA SER A 72 -15.55 -1.70 5.94
C SER A 72 -15.33 -0.82 4.70
N GLU A 73 -14.26 -0.04 4.65
CA GLU A 73 -13.95 0.78 3.48
C GLU A 73 -13.14 0.03 2.42
N LEU A 74 -12.65 -1.16 2.72
CA LEU A 74 -11.84 -1.94 1.80
C LEU A 74 -12.74 -2.97 1.10
N ARG A 75 -13.47 -2.52 0.07
CA ARG A 75 -14.52 -3.33 -0.57
C ARG A 75 -14.16 -3.84 -1.95
N SER A 76 -13.36 -3.11 -2.70
CA SER A 76 -13.10 -3.41 -4.10
C SER A 76 -11.71 -4.03 -4.26
N GLY A 77 -11.56 -5.25 -3.77
CA GLY A 77 -10.31 -5.98 -3.91
C GLY A 77 -10.04 -6.31 -5.37
N VAL A 78 -8.82 -6.04 -5.83
CA VAL A 78 -8.44 -6.26 -7.22
C VAL A 78 -7.27 -7.23 -7.38
N GLY A 79 -6.66 -7.67 -6.30
CA GLY A 79 -5.58 -8.62 -6.37
C GLY A 79 -4.62 -8.51 -5.20
N SER A 80 -3.42 -9.03 -5.40
CA SER A 80 -2.39 -9.07 -4.38
C SER A 80 -1.05 -8.72 -5.00
N VAL A 81 -0.19 -8.07 -4.22
CA VAL A 81 1.21 -7.82 -4.62
C VAL A 81 2.18 -8.50 -3.66
N ALA A 82 1.79 -9.68 -3.17
CA ALA A 82 2.63 -10.43 -2.23
C ALA A 82 4.01 -10.77 -2.81
N GLU A 83 4.15 -10.88 -4.13
CA GLU A 83 5.44 -11.12 -4.77
C GLU A 83 6.40 -9.95 -4.62
N LYS A 84 5.90 -8.78 -4.19
CA LYS A 84 6.72 -7.59 -3.94
C LYS A 84 6.98 -7.38 -2.45
N GLN A 85 6.75 -8.39 -1.62
CA GLN A 85 6.83 -8.21 -0.17
C GLN A 85 8.19 -7.71 0.31
N ASP A 86 9.27 -8.10 -0.34
CA ASP A 86 10.60 -7.66 0.09
C ASP A 86 10.79 -6.15 -0.10
N GLU A 87 10.32 -5.63 -1.23
CA GLU A 87 10.39 -4.19 -1.51
C GLU A 87 9.46 -3.40 -0.59
N ILE A 88 8.28 -3.94 -0.31
CA ILE A 88 7.31 -3.30 0.57
C ILE A 88 7.84 -3.28 2.00
N SER A 89 8.38 -4.41 2.48
CA SER A 89 8.96 -4.48 3.82
C SER A 89 10.14 -3.54 3.97
N ALA A 90 10.99 -3.44 2.95
CA ALA A 90 12.12 -2.50 2.97
C ALA A 90 11.64 -1.04 3.05
N ALA A 91 10.54 -0.71 2.37
CA ALA A 91 9.96 0.63 2.42
C ALA A 91 9.42 0.95 3.82
N LEU A 92 8.73 -0.01 4.44
CA LEU A 92 8.23 0.15 5.79
C LEU A 92 9.37 0.30 6.79
N ASP A 93 10.41 -0.51 6.64
CA ASP A 93 11.61 -0.41 7.50
C ASP A 93 12.28 0.96 7.33
N MET A 94 12.35 1.47 6.10
CA MET A 94 12.91 2.78 5.86
C MET A 94 12.11 3.87 6.57
N LEU A 95 10.78 3.76 6.55
CA LEU A 95 9.91 4.74 7.20
C LEU A 95 10.07 4.71 8.72
N PHE A 96 10.15 3.51 9.32
CA PHE A 96 10.11 3.36 10.77
C PHE A 96 11.50 3.27 11.40
N LEU A 97 12.47 2.71 10.71
CA LEU A 97 13.78 2.43 11.27
C LEU A 97 14.89 3.29 10.64
N GLY A 98 14.64 3.82 9.46
CA GLY A 98 15.63 4.62 8.74
C GLY A 98 16.65 3.79 7.95
N PHE A 99 16.39 2.48 7.83
CA PHE A 99 17.29 1.63 7.03
C PHE A 99 16.63 0.32 6.60
#